data_c12aa14f30cc42a851eebf5b9c2c6711
#
_entry.id   c12aa14f30cc42a851eebf5b9c2c6711
#
_cell.length_a   1.000
_cell.length_b   1.000
_cell.length_c   1.000
_cell.angle_alpha   90.00
_cell.angle_beta   90.00
_cell.angle_gamma   90.00
#
_symmetry.space_group_name_H-M   'P 1'
#
loop_
_entity.id
_entity.type
_entity.pdbx_description
1 polymer ?
#
loop_
_entity_poly.entity_id
_entity_poly.type
_entity_poly.pdbx_seq_one_letter_code
_entity_poly.pdbx_strand_id
1 'polypeptide(L)'
;MANLRLKKLILEIVDNQLRDNDPPIVREIYDRLIVEGYSVREAKEKIGAVVLEEIYDVMKENQPYDEKRYTVALKDMMQKCIDFENTHEILTEWDEWDQLVQEGYEAQEHRKDSEMISLWWQAWELFQKIIDTAEYKISLSGIMESQDYQYPVDEWLQDLEMELGNTGEHEKRMEFCQRILEMLDWNFDDDSCFKNAIGEELYAMGKSVEGREWFESWLKKEPHNQNALYVFSWCIQQQEGTEEAYRLIRREVIGVACTLHNDLLFERAKLLAKNLGLTDDLKWIESQLTSFHDSLEKADLYNDLYDDFKMPVQQPIVKEKKIYPNDPCPCGSGRKYKKCCGRK
;
A
#
# COMPACT_ATOMS: atom_id res chain seq x y z
N MET A 1 -28.41 7.27 22.97
CA MET A 1 -29.89 6.99 23.02
C MET A 1 -30.67 7.70 21.90
N ALA A 2 -30.29 8.92 21.48
CA ALA A 2 -30.98 9.64 20.40
C ALA A 2 -30.90 8.91 19.03
N ASN A 3 -29.75 8.33 18.70
CA ASN A 3 -29.49 7.65 17.43
C ASN A 3 -30.35 6.40 17.20
N LEU A 4 -30.65 5.63 18.24
CA LEU A 4 -31.50 4.43 18.16
C LEU A 4 -32.99 4.74 17.91
N ARG A 5 -33.49 5.87 18.44
CA ARG A 5 -34.86 6.33 18.18
C ARG A 5 -35.04 6.81 16.73
N LEU A 6 -34.04 7.56 16.21
CA LEU A 6 -34.06 8.04 14.83
C LEU A 6 -34.01 6.85 13.85
N LYS A 7 -33.09 5.89 14.06
CA LYS A 7 -33.02 4.68 13.25
C LYS A 7 -34.36 3.92 13.20
N LYS A 8 -35.04 3.79 14.35
CA LYS A 8 -36.35 3.12 14.41
C LYS A 8 -37.42 3.87 13.61
N LEU A 9 -37.48 5.20 13.70
CA LEU A 9 -38.42 6.01 12.95
C LEU A 9 -38.16 5.92 11.43
N ILE A 10 -36.91 5.94 11.01
CA ILE A 10 -36.55 5.81 9.58
C ILE A 10 -37.00 4.44 9.03
N LEU A 11 -36.73 3.36 9.75
CA LEU A 11 -37.16 2.02 9.35
C LEU A 11 -38.69 1.88 9.32
N GLU A 12 -39.42 2.56 10.23
CA GLU A 12 -40.87 2.63 10.20
C GLU A 12 -41.41 3.37 8.96
N ILE A 13 -40.73 4.44 8.50
CA ILE A 13 -41.05 5.11 7.25
C ILE A 13 -40.88 4.14 6.06
N VAL A 14 -39.77 3.42 5.98
CA VAL A 14 -39.53 2.43 4.93
C VAL A 14 -40.61 1.35 4.95
N ASP A 15 -40.97 0.83 6.14
CA ASP A 15 -42.04 -0.16 6.27
C ASP A 15 -43.39 0.34 5.78
N ASN A 16 -43.72 1.61 6.04
CA ASN A 16 -44.94 2.25 5.55
C ASN A 16 -44.89 2.39 4.02
N GLN A 17 -43.79 2.88 3.45
CA GLN A 17 -43.64 2.98 1.99
C GLN A 17 -43.78 1.61 1.30
N LEU A 18 -43.16 0.56 1.86
CA LEU A 18 -43.31 -0.79 1.34
C LEU A 18 -44.73 -1.34 1.46
N ARG A 19 -45.41 -1.09 2.57
CA ARG A 19 -46.79 -1.55 2.79
C ARG A 19 -47.77 -0.86 1.85
N ASP A 20 -47.63 0.44 1.71
CA ASP A 20 -48.56 1.28 0.97
C ASP A 20 -48.20 1.34 -0.52
N ASN A 21 -47.02 0.79 -0.90
CA ASN A 21 -46.40 0.83 -2.23
C ASN A 21 -46.31 2.26 -2.78
N ASP A 22 -45.93 3.19 -1.92
CA ASP A 22 -45.87 4.63 -2.23
C ASP A 22 -44.58 5.25 -1.64
N PRO A 23 -43.65 5.71 -2.47
CA PRO A 23 -43.67 5.63 -3.94
C PRO A 23 -43.30 4.20 -4.43
N PRO A 24 -43.79 3.77 -5.60
CA PRO A 24 -43.60 2.42 -6.14
C PRO A 24 -42.15 2.03 -6.31
N ILE A 25 -41.25 2.98 -6.57
CA ILE A 25 -39.81 2.75 -6.72
C ILE A 25 -39.17 2.09 -5.48
N VAL A 26 -39.67 2.35 -4.27
CA VAL A 26 -39.18 1.77 -3.03
C VAL A 26 -39.38 0.26 -3.04
N ARG A 27 -40.53 -0.22 -3.51
CA ARG A 27 -40.81 -1.65 -3.67
C ARG A 27 -39.90 -2.29 -4.70
N GLU A 28 -39.74 -1.64 -5.85
CA GLU A 28 -38.86 -2.11 -6.92
C GLU A 28 -37.40 -2.28 -6.43
N ILE A 29 -36.87 -1.27 -5.77
CA ILE A 29 -35.50 -1.30 -5.22
C ILE A 29 -35.36 -2.36 -4.10
N TYR A 30 -36.34 -2.45 -3.20
CA TYR A 30 -36.36 -3.46 -2.15
C TYR A 30 -36.30 -4.88 -2.71
N ASP A 31 -37.21 -5.21 -3.65
CA ASP A 31 -37.28 -6.54 -4.25
C ASP A 31 -35.98 -6.87 -5.00
N ARG A 32 -35.36 -5.88 -5.65
CA ARG A 32 -34.09 -6.04 -6.33
C ARG A 32 -32.94 -6.29 -5.34
N LEU A 33 -32.85 -5.57 -4.23
CA LEU A 33 -31.86 -5.81 -3.18
C LEU A 33 -31.99 -7.23 -2.59
N ILE A 34 -33.22 -7.75 -2.45
CA ILE A 34 -33.43 -9.14 -1.98
C ILE A 34 -32.94 -10.14 -3.03
N VAL A 35 -33.15 -9.89 -4.33
CA VAL A 35 -32.63 -10.76 -5.41
C VAL A 35 -31.10 -10.77 -5.45
N GLU A 36 -30.47 -9.63 -5.20
CA GLU A 36 -29.01 -9.48 -5.10
C GLU A 36 -28.41 -10.03 -3.78
N GLY A 37 -29.21 -10.71 -2.93
CA GLY A 37 -28.75 -11.44 -1.75
C GLY A 37 -28.76 -10.67 -0.42
N TYR A 38 -29.17 -9.40 -0.39
CA TYR A 38 -29.27 -8.64 0.86
C TYR A 38 -30.40 -9.19 1.75
N SER A 39 -30.13 -9.27 3.04
CA SER A 39 -31.18 -9.61 4.00
C SER A 39 -32.28 -8.54 4.05
N VAL A 40 -33.48 -8.92 4.48
CA VAL A 40 -34.62 -8.01 4.71
C VAL A 40 -34.21 -6.78 5.53
N ARG A 41 -33.37 -6.98 6.51
CA ARG A 41 -32.88 -5.91 7.38
C ARG A 41 -31.94 -4.97 6.65
N GLU A 42 -30.96 -5.50 5.95
CA GLU A 42 -29.98 -4.71 5.19
C GLU A 42 -30.65 -3.91 4.07
N ALA A 43 -31.55 -4.54 3.32
CA ALA A 43 -32.30 -3.86 2.28
C ALA A 43 -33.09 -2.64 2.81
N LYS A 44 -33.76 -2.79 3.97
CA LYS A 44 -34.45 -1.69 4.63
C LYS A 44 -33.51 -0.63 5.19
N GLU A 45 -32.35 -1.01 5.72
CA GLU A 45 -31.36 -0.06 6.23
C GLU A 45 -30.72 0.77 5.09
N LYS A 46 -30.47 0.18 3.93
CA LYS A 46 -29.98 0.89 2.74
C LYS A 46 -31.01 1.91 2.22
N ILE A 47 -32.26 1.50 2.07
CA ILE A 47 -33.35 2.42 1.68
C ILE A 47 -33.54 3.51 2.75
N GLY A 48 -33.45 3.15 4.03
CA GLY A 48 -33.56 4.08 5.16
C GLY A 48 -32.46 5.15 5.16
N ALA A 49 -31.25 4.85 4.69
CA ALA A 49 -30.19 5.85 4.52
C ALA A 49 -30.60 6.93 3.51
N VAL A 50 -31.19 6.54 2.37
CA VAL A 50 -31.67 7.49 1.35
C VAL A 50 -32.85 8.32 1.87
N VAL A 51 -33.77 7.71 2.65
CA VAL A 51 -34.85 8.43 3.34
C VAL A 51 -34.27 9.50 4.28
N LEU A 52 -33.24 9.19 5.01
CA LEU A 52 -32.58 10.12 5.94
C LEU A 52 -31.94 11.31 5.21
N GLU A 53 -31.29 11.08 4.07
CA GLU A 53 -30.73 12.13 3.22
C GLU A 53 -31.83 13.05 2.69
N GLU A 54 -32.94 12.51 2.17
CA GLU A 54 -34.07 13.28 1.69
C GLU A 54 -34.69 14.13 2.80
N ILE A 55 -34.89 13.57 4.00
CA ILE A 55 -35.37 14.31 5.17
C ILE A 55 -34.42 15.45 5.54
N TYR A 56 -33.11 15.21 5.49
CA TYR A 56 -32.11 16.22 5.79
C TYR A 56 -32.19 17.39 4.79
N ASP A 57 -32.31 17.10 3.51
CA ASP A 57 -32.40 18.12 2.46
C ASP A 57 -33.69 18.96 2.59
N VAL A 58 -34.84 18.30 2.87
CA VAL A 58 -36.11 18.98 3.14
C VAL A 58 -35.98 19.93 4.33
N MET A 59 -35.32 19.49 5.40
CA MET A 59 -35.19 20.30 6.63
C MET A 59 -34.17 21.42 6.50
N LYS A 60 -33.05 21.19 5.82
CA LYS A 60 -31.96 22.16 5.68
C LYS A 60 -32.25 23.23 4.66
N GLU A 61 -32.80 22.84 3.52
CA GLU A 61 -33.05 23.73 2.40
C GLU A 61 -34.48 24.31 2.40
N ASN A 62 -35.31 23.92 3.36
CA ASN A 62 -36.72 24.29 3.49
C ASN A 62 -37.50 24.04 2.19
N GLN A 63 -37.15 22.96 1.48
CA GLN A 63 -37.80 22.54 0.24
C GLN A 63 -38.79 21.40 0.51
N PRO A 64 -39.89 21.31 -0.26
CA PRO A 64 -40.81 20.19 -0.14
C PRO A 64 -40.12 18.88 -0.58
N TYR A 65 -40.68 17.75 -0.14
CA TYR A 65 -40.33 16.43 -0.65
C TYR A 65 -40.46 16.41 -2.19
N ASP A 66 -39.40 15.86 -2.84
CA ASP A 66 -39.35 15.71 -4.31
C ASP A 66 -39.17 14.23 -4.66
N GLU A 67 -40.25 13.60 -5.13
CA GLU A 67 -40.24 12.18 -5.51
C GLU A 67 -39.25 11.88 -6.63
N LYS A 68 -38.96 12.82 -7.53
CA LYS A 68 -37.97 12.61 -8.59
C LYS A 68 -36.54 12.56 -8.02
N ARG A 69 -36.20 13.48 -7.12
CA ARG A 69 -34.91 13.50 -6.43
C ARG A 69 -34.73 12.22 -5.61
N TYR A 70 -35.72 11.83 -4.84
CA TYR A 70 -35.74 10.59 -4.06
C TYR A 70 -35.60 9.35 -4.95
N THR A 71 -36.28 9.30 -6.10
CA THR A 71 -36.16 8.21 -7.07
C THR A 71 -34.73 8.10 -7.64
N VAL A 72 -34.09 9.22 -7.97
CA VAL A 72 -32.72 9.25 -8.46
C VAL A 72 -31.78 8.75 -7.38
N ALA A 73 -31.89 9.24 -6.15
CA ALA A 73 -31.04 8.81 -5.03
C ALA A 73 -31.16 7.31 -4.73
N LEU A 74 -32.37 6.73 -4.80
CA LEU A 74 -32.59 5.29 -4.66
C LEU A 74 -31.92 4.48 -5.78
N LYS A 75 -31.98 4.96 -7.03
CA LYS A 75 -31.34 4.32 -8.18
C LYS A 75 -29.82 4.41 -8.08
N ASP A 76 -29.29 5.55 -7.68
CA ASP A 76 -27.84 5.74 -7.46
C ASP A 76 -27.34 4.86 -6.32
N MET A 77 -28.07 4.74 -5.23
CA MET A 77 -27.77 3.80 -4.15
C MET A 77 -27.78 2.36 -4.65
N MET A 78 -28.79 1.97 -5.44
CA MET A 78 -28.87 0.63 -6.02
C MET A 78 -27.70 0.35 -6.98
N GLN A 79 -27.33 1.34 -7.82
CA GLN A 79 -26.17 1.20 -8.71
C GLN A 79 -24.87 0.99 -7.91
N LYS A 80 -24.67 1.76 -6.86
CA LYS A 80 -23.53 1.55 -5.94
C LYS A 80 -23.54 0.17 -5.28
N CYS A 81 -24.72 -0.39 -4.98
CA CYS A 81 -24.83 -1.74 -4.44
C CYS A 81 -24.43 -2.79 -5.49
N ILE A 82 -24.82 -2.64 -6.75
CA ILE A 82 -24.44 -3.51 -7.87
C ILE A 82 -22.94 -3.38 -8.15
N ASP A 83 -22.41 -2.16 -8.15
CA ASP A 83 -20.99 -1.88 -8.31
C ASP A 83 -20.18 -2.50 -7.17
N PHE A 84 -20.71 -2.48 -5.94
CA PHE A 84 -20.12 -3.15 -4.76
C PHE A 84 -20.14 -4.67 -4.88
N GLU A 85 -21.15 -5.29 -5.49
CA GLU A 85 -21.17 -6.75 -5.71
C GLU A 85 -20.26 -7.17 -6.87
N ASN A 86 -20.15 -6.35 -7.93
CA ASN A 86 -19.09 -6.53 -8.91
C ASN A 86 -17.70 -6.35 -8.28
N THR A 87 -17.58 -5.53 -7.24
CA THR A 87 -16.40 -5.40 -6.39
C THR A 87 -16.22 -6.65 -5.48
N HIS A 88 -17.27 -7.42 -5.20
CA HIS A 88 -17.17 -8.64 -4.38
C HIS A 88 -16.59 -9.83 -5.17
N GLU A 89 -16.80 -9.92 -6.50
CA GLU A 89 -16.00 -10.81 -7.36
C GLU A 89 -14.51 -10.38 -7.39
N ILE A 90 -14.26 -9.09 -7.42
CA ILE A 90 -12.89 -8.52 -7.29
C ILE A 90 -12.31 -8.79 -5.90
N LEU A 91 -13.11 -8.72 -4.81
CA LEU A 91 -12.72 -9.07 -3.45
C LEU A 91 -12.27 -10.53 -3.32
N THR A 92 -12.88 -11.46 -4.07
CA THR A 92 -12.45 -12.87 -4.08
C THR A 92 -11.07 -13.03 -4.74
N GLU A 93 -10.78 -12.29 -5.81
CA GLU A 93 -9.45 -12.26 -6.44
C GLU A 93 -8.41 -11.59 -5.54
N TRP A 94 -8.80 -10.55 -4.81
CA TRP A 94 -7.95 -9.92 -3.81
C TRP A 94 -7.69 -10.81 -2.58
N ASP A 95 -8.65 -11.59 -2.12
CA ASP A 95 -8.45 -12.56 -1.03
C ASP A 95 -7.45 -13.65 -1.45
N GLU A 96 -7.53 -14.13 -2.70
CA GLU A 96 -6.56 -15.09 -3.27
C GLU A 96 -5.16 -14.45 -3.36
N TRP A 97 -5.09 -13.18 -3.79
CA TRP A 97 -3.85 -12.43 -3.83
C TRP A 97 -3.22 -12.28 -2.43
N ASP A 98 -3.99 -11.86 -1.43
CA ASP A 98 -3.52 -11.69 -0.05
C ASP A 98 -3.01 -13.00 0.53
N GLN A 99 -3.69 -14.11 0.26
CA GLN A 99 -3.24 -15.44 0.67
C GLN A 99 -1.88 -15.79 0.04
N LEU A 100 -1.69 -15.57 -1.26
CA LEU A 100 -0.42 -15.83 -1.94
C LEU A 100 0.72 -14.98 -1.38
N VAL A 101 0.44 -13.72 -1.06
CA VAL A 101 1.41 -12.81 -0.43
C VAL A 101 1.79 -13.30 0.96
N GLN A 102 0.82 -13.68 1.79
CA GLN A 102 1.07 -14.22 3.14
C GLN A 102 1.88 -15.51 3.11
N GLU A 103 1.51 -16.48 2.25
CA GLU A 103 2.25 -17.73 2.08
C GLU A 103 3.70 -17.47 1.62
N GLY A 104 3.91 -16.45 0.79
CA GLY A 104 5.24 -16.02 0.36
C GLY A 104 6.07 -15.48 1.52
N TYR A 105 5.52 -14.64 2.39
CA TYR A 105 6.21 -14.18 3.60
C TYR A 105 6.51 -15.32 4.59
N GLU A 106 5.60 -16.30 4.72
CA GLU A 106 5.88 -17.50 5.51
C GLU A 106 7.04 -18.32 4.93
N ALA A 107 7.11 -18.43 3.60
CA ALA A 107 8.24 -19.10 2.93
C ALA A 107 9.55 -18.34 3.15
N GLN A 108 9.55 -17.00 3.13
CA GLN A 108 10.71 -16.14 3.43
C GLN A 108 11.20 -16.36 4.86
N GLU A 109 10.32 -16.38 5.86
CA GLU A 109 10.68 -16.67 7.26
C GLU A 109 11.39 -18.03 7.40
N HIS A 110 11.02 -19.00 6.57
CA HIS A 110 11.61 -20.33 6.55
C HIS A 110 12.83 -20.47 5.61
N ARG A 111 13.28 -19.37 5.00
CA ARG A 111 14.42 -19.32 4.04
C ARG A 111 14.23 -20.25 2.84
N LYS A 112 13.02 -20.30 2.33
CA LYS A 112 12.64 -21.07 1.14
C LYS A 112 12.52 -20.15 -0.08
N ASP A 113 13.61 -19.53 -0.47
CA ASP A 113 13.66 -18.45 -1.46
C ASP A 113 12.94 -18.81 -2.78
N SER A 114 13.13 -20.03 -3.29
CA SER A 114 12.48 -20.47 -4.54
C SER A 114 10.96 -20.61 -4.38
N GLU A 115 10.47 -21.04 -3.21
CA GLU A 115 9.04 -21.17 -2.91
C GLU A 115 8.41 -19.77 -2.76
N MET A 116 9.08 -18.88 -2.03
CA MET A 116 8.69 -17.47 -1.87
C MET A 116 8.55 -16.76 -3.23
N ILE A 117 9.58 -16.81 -4.07
CA ILE A 117 9.54 -16.19 -5.42
C ILE A 117 8.42 -16.78 -6.26
N SER A 118 8.17 -18.10 -6.19
CA SER A 118 7.08 -18.74 -6.94
C SER A 118 5.71 -18.25 -6.50
N LEU A 119 5.47 -18.11 -5.18
CA LEU A 119 4.21 -17.63 -4.62
C LEU A 119 3.99 -16.14 -4.94
N TRP A 120 5.00 -15.31 -4.71
CA TRP A 120 4.91 -13.88 -5.02
C TRP A 120 4.81 -13.60 -6.53
N TRP A 121 5.38 -14.46 -7.38
CA TRP A 121 5.18 -14.30 -8.82
C TRP A 121 3.75 -14.64 -9.24
N GLN A 122 3.11 -15.65 -8.63
CA GLN A 122 1.69 -15.93 -8.82
C GLN A 122 0.83 -14.77 -8.32
N ALA A 123 1.16 -14.21 -7.14
CA ALA A 123 0.49 -13.02 -6.63
C ALA A 123 0.64 -11.83 -7.60
N TRP A 124 1.82 -11.65 -8.22
CA TRP A 124 2.07 -10.63 -9.24
C TRP A 124 1.22 -10.82 -10.51
N GLU A 125 1.13 -12.04 -11.00
CA GLU A 125 0.27 -12.35 -12.17
C GLU A 125 -1.20 -12.05 -11.87
N LEU A 126 -1.67 -12.39 -10.67
CA LEU A 126 -3.03 -12.10 -10.23
C LEU A 126 -3.24 -10.59 -10.03
N PHE A 127 -2.30 -9.89 -9.41
CA PHE A 127 -2.33 -8.43 -9.26
C PHE A 127 -2.47 -7.72 -10.61
N GLN A 128 -1.67 -8.11 -11.60
CA GLN A 128 -1.78 -7.55 -12.96
C GLN A 128 -3.19 -7.77 -13.53
N LYS A 129 -3.73 -8.99 -13.40
CA LYS A 129 -5.07 -9.32 -13.90
C LYS A 129 -6.13 -8.43 -13.24
N ILE A 130 -6.06 -8.24 -11.92
CA ILE A 130 -7.00 -7.39 -11.18
C ILE A 130 -6.92 -5.94 -11.67
N ILE A 131 -5.71 -5.39 -11.76
CA ILE A 131 -5.51 -3.98 -12.15
C ILE A 131 -5.88 -3.75 -13.63
N ASP A 132 -5.59 -4.70 -14.51
CA ASP A 132 -5.92 -4.58 -15.95
C ASP A 132 -7.44 -4.62 -16.22
N THR A 133 -8.29 -4.97 -15.24
CA THR A 133 -9.76 -4.85 -15.38
C THR A 133 -10.27 -3.41 -15.24
N ALA A 134 -9.46 -2.51 -14.67
CA ALA A 134 -9.87 -1.12 -14.50
C ALA A 134 -9.89 -0.36 -15.83
N GLU A 135 -10.92 0.48 -16.03
CA GLU A 135 -11.05 1.32 -17.24
C GLU A 135 -10.00 2.44 -17.33
N TYR A 136 -9.31 2.76 -16.22
CA TYR A 136 -8.30 3.80 -16.10
C TYR A 136 -7.19 3.34 -15.16
N LYS A 137 -6.02 3.99 -15.28
CA LYS A 137 -4.89 3.72 -14.37
C LYS A 137 -5.24 4.13 -12.95
N ILE A 138 -4.99 3.23 -12.02
CA ILE A 138 -5.21 3.44 -10.59
C ILE A 138 -3.88 3.82 -9.96
N SER A 139 -3.87 4.73 -8.99
CA SER A 139 -2.70 5.05 -8.18
C SER A 139 -2.45 3.97 -7.12
N LEU A 140 -1.20 3.80 -6.70
CA LEU A 140 -0.85 2.86 -5.64
C LEU A 140 -1.54 3.22 -4.33
N SER A 141 -1.52 4.50 -3.95
CA SER A 141 -2.26 5.05 -2.81
C SER A 141 -3.77 4.77 -2.89
N GLY A 142 -4.37 4.85 -4.07
CA GLY A 142 -5.79 4.53 -4.27
C GLY A 142 -6.12 3.05 -4.04
N ILE A 143 -5.20 2.13 -4.36
CA ILE A 143 -5.35 0.70 -4.04
C ILE A 143 -5.29 0.50 -2.52
N MET A 144 -4.32 1.11 -1.85
CA MET A 144 -4.11 0.98 -0.41
C MET A 144 -5.28 1.53 0.41
N GLU A 145 -5.89 2.64 0.00
CA GLU A 145 -7.06 3.22 0.67
C GLU A 145 -8.31 2.34 0.56
N SER A 146 -8.39 1.49 -0.46
CA SER A 146 -9.58 0.68 -0.72
C SER A 146 -9.63 -0.63 0.06
N GLN A 147 -8.51 -1.09 0.64
CA GLN A 147 -8.35 -2.43 1.18
C GLN A 147 -7.57 -2.43 2.51
N ASP A 148 -7.91 -3.38 3.39
CA ASP A 148 -7.22 -3.61 4.67
C ASP A 148 -6.51 -4.98 4.59
N TYR A 149 -5.28 -4.99 4.08
CA TYR A 149 -4.48 -6.19 3.91
C TYR A 149 -3.53 -6.41 5.09
N GLN A 150 -3.18 -7.67 5.36
CA GLN A 150 -2.19 -7.99 6.38
C GLN A 150 -0.81 -7.44 6.01
N TYR A 151 -0.47 -7.45 4.72
CA TYR A 151 0.74 -6.85 4.16
C TYR A 151 0.34 -5.76 3.17
N PRO A 152 0.75 -4.49 3.39
CA PRO A 152 0.45 -3.41 2.46
C PRO A 152 0.98 -3.70 1.05
N VAL A 153 0.20 -3.33 0.04
CA VAL A 153 0.55 -3.60 -1.36
C VAL A 153 1.86 -2.95 -1.77
N ASP A 154 2.11 -1.73 -1.31
CA ASP A 154 3.33 -0.98 -1.60
C ASP A 154 4.57 -1.63 -0.96
N GLU A 155 4.48 -2.12 0.27
CA GLU A 155 5.56 -2.86 0.93
C GLU A 155 5.86 -4.15 0.18
N TRP A 156 4.82 -4.94 -0.13
CA TRP A 156 4.99 -6.19 -0.87
C TRP A 156 5.60 -5.98 -2.26
N LEU A 157 5.20 -4.95 -3.00
CA LEU A 157 5.77 -4.64 -4.32
C LEU A 157 7.28 -4.33 -4.21
N GLN A 158 7.69 -3.61 -3.17
CA GLN A 158 9.10 -3.30 -2.91
C GLN A 158 9.87 -4.56 -2.48
N ASP A 159 9.28 -5.39 -1.63
CA ASP A 159 9.88 -6.65 -1.19
C ASP A 159 10.04 -7.63 -2.35
N LEU A 160 9.05 -7.76 -3.22
CA LEU A 160 9.15 -8.59 -4.44
C LEU A 160 10.28 -8.10 -5.35
N GLU A 161 10.36 -6.79 -5.59
CA GLU A 161 11.42 -6.17 -6.37
C GLU A 161 12.81 -6.52 -5.79
N MET A 162 12.97 -6.31 -4.49
CA MET A 162 14.22 -6.56 -3.78
C MET A 162 14.62 -8.04 -3.81
N GLU A 163 13.68 -8.95 -3.58
CA GLU A 163 13.96 -10.39 -3.53
C GLU A 163 14.22 -10.99 -4.91
N LEU A 164 13.62 -10.44 -5.98
CA LEU A 164 14.00 -10.78 -7.34
C LEU A 164 15.48 -10.41 -7.61
N GLY A 165 15.93 -9.26 -7.11
CA GLY A 165 17.34 -8.86 -7.16
C GLY A 165 18.26 -9.77 -6.34
N ASN A 166 17.89 -10.05 -5.08
CA ASN A 166 18.67 -10.88 -4.15
C ASN A 166 18.83 -12.33 -4.64
N THR A 167 17.83 -12.87 -5.31
CA THR A 167 17.83 -14.24 -5.85
C THR A 167 18.43 -14.34 -7.25
N GLY A 168 18.80 -13.21 -7.86
CA GLY A 168 19.40 -13.16 -9.20
C GLY A 168 18.42 -13.40 -10.34
N GLU A 169 17.13 -13.19 -10.12
CA GLU A 169 16.06 -13.30 -11.13
C GLU A 169 15.99 -12.04 -12.01
N HIS A 170 17.16 -11.66 -12.58
CA HIS A 170 17.36 -10.38 -13.28
C HIS A 170 16.32 -10.07 -14.38
N GLU A 171 15.95 -11.07 -15.18
CA GLU A 171 14.98 -10.89 -16.26
C GLU A 171 13.57 -10.62 -15.69
N LYS A 172 13.17 -11.34 -14.64
CA LYS A 172 11.88 -11.11 -13.98
C LYS A 172 11.83 -9.77 -13.26
N ARG A 173 12.93 -9.38 -12.59
CA ARG A 173 13.03 -8.07 -11.93
C ARG A 173 12.84 -6.93 -12.94
N MET A 174 13.48 -7.03 -14.10
CA MET A 174 13.35 -6.06 -15.18
C MET A 174 11.91 -5.99 -15.71
N GLU A 175 11.31 -7.15 -16.04
CA GLU A 175 9.93 -7.26 -16.52
C GLU A 175 8.94 -6.67 -15.51
N PHE A 176 9.06 -7.08 -14.23
CA PHE A 176 8.25 -6.57 -13.13
C PHE A 176 8.31 -5.05 -13.01
N CYS A 177 9.53 -4.47 -12.92
CA CYS A 177 9.71 -3.04 -12.74
C CYS A 177 9.20 -2.24 -13.96
N GLN A 178 9.39 -2.72 -15.18
CA GLN A 178 8.84 -2.08 -16.37
C GLN A 178 7.31 -2.09 -16.37
N ARG A 179 6.73 -3.25 -16.06
CA ARG A 179 5.27 -3.43 -16.07
C ARG A 179 4.58 -2.61 -15.00
N ILE A 180 5.10 -2.56 -13.77
CA ILE A 180 4.49 -1.79 -12.67
C ILE A 180 4.51 -0.29 -12.98
N LEU A 181 5.58 0.23 -13.58
CA LEU A 181 5.67 1.63 -14.03
C LEU A 181 4.67 1.97 -15.15
N GLU A 182 4.34 1.00 -16.00
CA GLU A 182 3.39 1.18 -17.09
C GLU A 182 1.93 1.11 -16.64
N MET A 183 1.61 0.24 -15.68
CA MET A 183 0.22 -0.09 -15.35
C MET A 183 -0.40 0.86 -14.32
N LEU A 184 0.37 1.42 -13.38
CA LEU A 184 -0.12 2.31 -12.35
C LEU A 184 0.00 3.80 -12.73
N ASP A 185 -0.80 4.63 -12.04
CA ASP A 185 -0.68 6.09 -12.07
C ASP A 185 0.25 6.57 -10.94
N TRP A 186 1.43 7.06 -11.31
CA TRP A 186 2.48 7.50 -10.39
C TRP A 186 2.49 9.02 -10.14
N ASN A 187 1.42 9.75 -10.48
CA ASN A 187 1.40 11.21 -10.32
C ASN A 187 1.53 11.68 -8.87
N PHE A 188 1.14 10.84 -7.90
CA PHE A 188 1.13 11.16 -6.48
C PHE A 188 1.96 10.19 -5.63
N ASP A 189 2.46 9.11 -6.22
CA ASP A 189 3.21 8.06 -5.55
C ASP A 189 4.68 8.08 -6.03
N ASP A 190 5.62 7.64 -5.18
CA ASP A 190 7.05 7.56 -5.53
C ASP A 190 7.37 6.25 -6.28
N ASP A 191 7.77 6.39 -7.52
CA ASP A 191 8.17 5.28 -8.40
C ASP A 191 9.69 5.05 -8.46
N SER A 192 10.44 5.76 -7.63
CA SER A 192 11.92 5.80 -7.70
C SER A 192 12.56 4.44 -7.46
N CYS A 193 11.97 3.58 -6.61
CA CYS A 193 12.51 2.24 -6.34
C CYS A 193 12.52 1.39 -7.62
N PHE A 194 11.43 1.36 -8.39
CA PHE A 194 11.33 0.58 -9.62
C PHE A 194 12.19 1.16 -10.75
N LYS A 195 12.29 2.48 -10.85
CA LYS A 195 13.18 3.15 -11.81
C LYS A 195 14.66 2.86 -11.50
N ASN A 196 15.03 2.86 -10.21
CA ASN A 196 16.37 2.50 -9.76
C ASN A 196 16.70 1.05 -10.10
N ALA A 197 15.78 0.13 -9.82
CA ALA A 197 15.95 -1.28 -10.12
C ALA A 197 16.22 -1.53 -11.63
N ILE A 198 15.49 -0.87 -12.52
CA ILE A 198 15.76 -0.96 -13.98
C ILE A 198 17.18 -0.49 -14.31
N GLY A 199 17.61 0.64 -13.74
CA GLY A 199 18.95 1.15 -13.94
C GLY A 199 20.03 0.19 -13.43
N GLU A 200 19.87 -0.32 -12.21
CA GLU A 200 20.76 -1.32 -11.61
C GLU A 200 20.87 -2.59 -12.45
N GLU A 201 19.73 -3.12 -12.92
CA GLU A 201 19.72 -4.33 -13.74
C GLU A 201 20.43 -4.13 -15.08
N LEU A 202 20.28 -2.98 -15.71
CA LEU A 202 21.03 -2.69 -16.93
C LEU A 202 22.55 -2.72 -16.70
N TYR A 203 23.02 -2.20 -15.56
CA TYR A 203 24.43 -2.29 -15.18
C TYR A 203 24.84 -3.73 -14.82
N ALA A 204 24.03 -4.46 -14.06
CA ALA A 204 24.30 -5.84 -13.70
C ALA A 204 24.38 -6.78 -14.89
N MET A 205 23.56 -6.54 -15.92
CA MET A 205 23.59 -7.27 -17.19
C MET A 205 24.76 -6.85 -18.12
N GLY A 206 25.63 -5.93 -17.70
CA GLY A 206 26.73 -5.40 -18.49
C GLY A 206 26.33 -4.40 -19.59
N LYS A 207 25.08 -3.92 -19.56
CA LYS A 207 24.54 -2.90 -20.47
C LYS A 207 24.75 -1.49 -19.89
N SER A 208 26.00 -1.17 -19.55
CA SER A 208 26.33 0.08 -18.85
C SER A 208 25.99 1.35 -19.63
N VAL A 209 25.99 1.29 -20.98
CA VAL A 209 25.61 2.42 -21.82
C VAL A 209 24.12 2.70 -21.67
N GLU A 210 23.29 1.68 -21.81
CA GLU A 210 21.83 1.79 -21.65
C GLU A 210 21.47 2.20 -20.22
N GLY A 211 22.16 1.65 -19.21
CA GLY A 211 21.97 2.02 -17.80
C GLY A 211 22.28 3.50 -17.55
N ARG A 212 23.36 4.02 -18.15
CA ARG A 212 23.71 5.45 -18.09
C ARG A 212 22.63 6.30 -18.75
N GLU A 213 22.22 5.95 -19.96
CA GLU A 213 21.18 6.67 -20.72
C GLU A 213 19.85 6.68 -19.95
N TRP A 214 19.52 5.59 -19.26
CA TRP A 214 18.34 5.47 -18.40
C TRP A 214 18.36 6.53 -17.28
N PHE A 215 19.40 6.55 -16.46
CA PHE A 215 19.53 7.52 -15.37
C PHE A 215 19.64 8.96 -15.87
N GLU A 216 20.39 9.23 -16.93
CA GLU A 216 20.52 10.56 -17.50
C GLU A 216 19.20 11.07 -18.07
N SER A 217 18.39 10.19 -18.69
CA SER A 217 17.05 10.53 -19.18
C SER A 217 16.11 10.87 -18.03
N TRP A 218 16.19 10.12 -16.92
CA TRP A 218 15.40 10.40 -15.73
C TRP A 218 15.83 11.72 -15.08
N LEU A 219 17.11 11.90 -14.81
CA LEU A 219 17.67 13.12 -14.23
C LEU A 219 17.50 14.37 -15.12
N LYS A 220 17.28 14.21 -16.42
CA LYS A 220 16.89 15.32 -17.29
C LYS A 220 15.50 15.86 -16.96
N LYS A 221 14.60 15.02 -16.48
CA LYS A 221 13.24 15.38 -16.06
C LYS A 221 13.22 15.84 -14.61
N GLU A 222 14.01 15.20 -13.77
CA GLU A 222 14.08 15.40 -12.33
C GLU A 222 15.55 15.62 -11.90
N PRO A 223 16.16 16.79 -12.16
CA PRO A 223 17.61 17.00 -12.03
C PRO A 223 18.17 16.81 -10.62
N HIS A 224 17.33 16.95 -9.59
CA HIS A 224 17.72 16.88 -8.17
C HIS A 224 17.10 15.66 -7.47
N ASN A 225 16.65 14.64 -8.23
CA ASN A 225 16.12 13.43 -7.62
C ASN A 225 17.25 12.68 -6.90
N GLN A 226 17.23 12.74 -5.57
CA GLN A 226 18.29 12.16 -4.74
C GLN A 226 18.38 10.64 -4.85
N ASN A 227 17.23 9.95 -5.01
CA ASN A 227 17.18 8.49 -5.13
C ASN A 227 17.89 8.06 -6.42
N ALA A 228 17.59 8.71 -7.53
CA ALA A 228 18.26 8.48 -8.80
C ALA A 228 19.77 8.74 -8.73
N LEU A 229 20.17 9.90 -8.19
CA LEU A 229 21.59 10.27 -8.05
C LEU A 229 22.36 9.33 -7.12
N TYR A 230 21.74 8.90 -6.04
CA TYR A 230 22.34 7.95 -5.10
C TYR A 230 22.65 6.62 -5.77
N VAL A 231 21.66 5.97 -6.38
CA VAL A 231 21.82 4.66 -7.02
C VAL A 231 22.70 4.78 -8.27
N PHE A 232 22.52 5.80 -9.09
CA PHE A 232 23.39 6.03 -10.24
C PHE A 232 24.84 6.19 -9.84
N SER A 233 25.12 6.89 -8.72
CA SER A 233 26.49 7.00 -8.20
C SER A 233 27.09 5.65 -7.79
N TRP A 234 26.29 4.70 -7.32
CA TRP A 234 26.72 3.34 -7.02
C TRP A 234 27.08 2.58 -8.29
N CYS A 235 26.24 2.63 -9.30
CA CYS A 235 26.47 2.01 -10.60
C CYS A 235 27.75 2.55 -11.26
N ILE A 236 27.92 3.87 -11.27
CA ILE A 236 29.14 4.53 -11.79
C ILE A 236 30.38 4.12 -11.00
N GLN A 237 30.28 4.05 -9.67
CA GLN A 237 31.43 3.65 -8.84
C GLN A 237 31.94 2.25 -9.20
N GLN A 238 31.06 1.31 -9.46
CA GLN A 238 31.41 -0.06 -9.81
C GLN A 238 32.05 -0.17 -11.20
N GLN A 239 31.64 0.66 -12.13
CA GLN A 239 32.07 0.57 -13.54
C GLN A 239 33.23 1.52 -13.89
N GLU A 240 33.21 2.75 -13.36
CA GLU A 240 34.09 3.84 -13.77
C GLU A 240 34.98 4.33 -12.61
N GLY A 241 34.63 3.93 -11.36
CA GLY A 241 35.41 4.23 -10.19
C GLY A 241 34.86 5.36 -9.32
N THR A 242 35.51 5.51 -8.16
CA THR A 242 35.04 6.40 -7.07
C THR A 242 35.07 7.88 -7.46
N GLU A 243 36.03 8.29 -8.31
CA GLU A 243 36.18 9.69 -8.71
C GLU A 243 35.01 10.16 -9.59
N GLU A 244 34.60 9.33 -10.56
CA GLU A 244 33.47 9.64 -11.43
C GLU A 244 32.15 9.66 -10.63
N ALA A 245 31.96 8.69 -9.74
CA ALA A 245 30.79 8.65 -8.86
C ALA A 245 30.70 9.92 -7.99
N TYR A 246 31.84 10.38 -7.45
CA TYR A 246 31.86 11.60 -6.66
C TYR A 246 31.58 12.83 -7.53
N ARG A 247 32.15 12.91 -8.73
CA ARG A 247 31.91 14.01 -9.68
C ARG A 247 30.43 14.16 -10.01
N LEU A 248 29.70 13.06 -10.16
CA LEU A 248 28.27 13.06 -10.44
C LEU A 248 27.46 13.79 -9.34
N ILE A 249 27.73 13.48 -8.06
CA ILE A 249 26.91 14.01 -6.95
C ILE A 249 27.49 15.23 -6.24
N ARG A 250 28.77 15.58 -6.48
CA ARG A 250 29.47 16.65 -5.76
C ARG A 250 28.74 18.00 -5.83
N ARG A 251 28.16 18.34 -6.98
CA ARG A 251 27.45 19.60 -7.18
C ARG A 251 26.15 19.70 -6.38
N GLU A 252 25.59 18.55 -5.97
CA GLU A 252 24.34 18.49 -5.21
C GLU A 252 24.58 18.62 -3.69
N VAL A 253 25.83 18.55 -3.24
CA VAL A 253 26.19 18.62 -1.82
C VAL A 253 27.12 19.79 -1.48
N ILE A 254 28.12 20.12 -2.33
CA ILE A 254 29.07 21.18 -2.02
C ILE A 254 28.46 22.55 -2.29
N GLY A 255 28.40 23.38 -1.24
CA GLY A 255 27.75 24.69 -1.29
C GLY A 255 26.24 24.66 -1.05
N VAL A 256 25.69 23.50 -0.74
CA VAL A 256 24.25 23.29 -0.49
C VAL A 256 24.05 22.89 0.99
N ALA A 257 22.95 23.31 1.62
CA ALA A 257 22.61 22.89 2.97
C ALA A 257 22.04 21.45 2.97
N CYS A 258 22.38 20.66 3.99
CA CYS A 258 21.78 19.35 4.21
C CYS A 258 20.34 19.51 4.75
N THR A 259 19.41 18.75 4.19
CA THR A 259 17.99 18.73 4.54
C THR A 259 17.46 17.29 4.44
N LEU A 260 16.24 17.03 4.90
CA LEU A 260 15.55 15.74 4.72
C LEU A 260 15.41 15.29 3.25
N HIS A 261 15.54 16.20 2.29
CA HIS A 261 15.40 15.89 0.88
C HIS A 261 16.72 15.52 0.19
N ASN A 262 17.88 15.68 0.87
CA ASN A 262 19.17 15.40 0.27
C ASN A 262 20.21 14.75 1.20
N ASP A 263 19.82 14.42 2.43
CA ASP A 263 20.68 13.81 3.44
C ASP A 263 21.32 12.50 2.98
N LEU A 264 20.58 11.68 2.24
CA LEU A 264 21.09 10.45 1.64
C LEU A 264 22.28 10.71 0.70
N LEU A 265 22.23 11.78 -0.10
CA LEU A 265 23.34 12.17 -0.96
C LEU A 265 24.53 12.70 -0.18
N PHE A 266 24.30 13.39 0.95
CA PHE A 266 25.35 13.85 1.84
C PHE A 266 26.11 12.68 2.47
N GLU A 267 25.43 11.66 2.98
CA GLU A 267 26.07 10.44 3.49
C GLU A 267 26.84 9.69 2.39
N ARG A 268 26.26 9.59 1.20
CA ARG A 268 26.95 9.01 0.04
C ARG A 268 28.21 9.80 -0.34
N ALA A 269 28.11 11.11 -0.43
CA ALA A 269 29.23 12.01 -0.77
C ALA A 269 30.32 11.96 0.28
N LYS A 270 29.99 11.87 1.56
CA LYS A 270 30.93 11.72 2.67
C LYS A 270 31.77 10.45 2.50
N LEU A 271 31.14 9.30 2.17
CA LEU A 271 31.84 8.05 1.93
C LEU A 271 32.81 8.18 0.75
N LEU A 272 32.35 8.74 -0.37
CA LEU A 272 33.18 8.90 -1.57
C LEU A 272 34.31 9.90 -1.37
N ALA A 273 34.05 11.06 -0.75
CA ALA A 273 35.06 12.08 -0.44
C ALA A 273 36.15 11.53 0.51
N LYS A 274 35.75 10.72 1.51
CA LYS A 274 36.68 10.05 2.43
C LYS A 274 37.59 9.07 1.69
N ASN A 275 37.03 8.26 0.79
CA ASN A 275 37.79 7.28 -0.01
C ASN A 275 38.77 7.97 -0.97
N LEU A 276 38.45 9.15 -1.45
CA LEU A 276 39.30 9.97 -2.35
C LEU A 276 40.29 10.88 -1.59
N GLY A 277 40.21 10.97 -0.25
CA GLY A 277 41.05 11.83 0.55
C GLY A 277 40.77 13.34 0.37
N LEU A 278 39.56 13.74 -0.05
CA LEU A 278 39.17 15.10 -0.31
C LEU A 278 38.82 15.83 1.00
N THR A 279 39.84 16.26 1.73
CA THR A 279 39.72 16.76 3.11
C THR A 279 38.85 18.02 3.25
N ASP A 280 38.85 18.91 2.29
CA ASP A 280 38.06 20.15 2.38
C ASP A 280 36.59 19.90 2.08
N ASP A 281 36.28 19.11 1.06
CA ASP A 281 34.93 18.67 0.75
C ASP A 281 34.34 17.84 1.90
N LEU A 282 35.14 16.95 2.49
CA LEU A 282 34.74 16.14 3.64
C LEU A 282 34.37 16.98 4.86
N LYS A 283 35.17 17.99 5.20
CA LYS A 283 34.86 18.91 6.30
C LYS A 283 33.54 19.68 6.05
N TRP A 284 33.33 20.12 4.81
CA TRP A 284 32.08 20.78 4.45
C TRP A 284 30.89 19.84 4.67
N ILE A 285 30.93 18.65 4.09
CA ILE A 285 29.87 17.64 4.18
C ILE A 285 29.56 17.29 5.64
N GLU A 286 30.59 17.00 6.44
CA GLU A 286 30.44 16.67 7.87
C GLU A 286 29.84 17.84 8.66
N SER A 287 30.22 19.07 8.35
CA SER A 287 29.63 20.26 9.01
C SER A 287 28.15 20.40 8.70
N GLN A 288 27.72 20.12 7.47
CA GLN A 288 26.32 20.21 7.05
C GLN A 288 25.48 19.09 7.70
N LEU A 289 25.98 17.85 7.70
CA LEU A 289 25.33 16.72 8.38
C LEU A 289 25.17 16.99 9.88
N THR A 290 26.21 17.48 10.56
CA THR A 290 26.14 17.82 11.99
C THR A 290 25.08 18.90 12.23
N SER A 291 25.09 19.97 11.42
CA SER A 291 24.11 21.07 11.56
C SER A 291 22.67 20.57 11.31
N PHE A 292 22.49 19.65 10.37
CA PHE A 292 21.19 19.05 10.07
C PHE A 292 20.71 18.18 11.23
N HIS A 293 21.55 17.28 11.77
CA HIS A 293 21.21 16.44 12.92
C HIS A 293 20.88 17.27 14.16
N ASP A 294 21.71 18.31 14.47
CA ASP A 294 21.43 19.25 15.57
C ASP A 294 20.07 19.96 15.40
N SER A 295 19.66 20.21 14.16
CA SER A 295 18.36 20.86 13.88
C SER A 295 17.19 19.91 14.10
N LEU A 296 17.35 18.61 13.76
CA LEU A 296 16.36 17.58 14.01
C LEU A 296 16.16 17.31 15.51
N GLU A 297 17.27 17.23 16.28
CA GLU A 297 17.20 17.08 17.74
C GLU A 297 16.47 18.24 18.42
N LYS A 298 16.73 19.49 17.99
CA LYS A 298 16.06 20.68 18.54
C LYS A 298 14.57 20.79 18.20
N ALA A 299 14.15 20.16 17.11
CA ALA A 299 12.76 20.19 16.65
C ALA A 299 11.89 19.07 17.27
N ASP A 300 12.44 18.26 18.18
CA ASP A 300 11.83 17.01 18.70
C ASP A 300 11.39 16.01 17.58
N LEU A 301 11.72 16.33 16.32
CA LEU A 301 11.43 15.53 15.14
C LEU A 301 12.32 14.28 15.06
N TYR A 302 13.42 14.25 15.82
CA TYR A 302 14.37 13.15 15.79
C TYR A 302 13.74 11.84 16.30
N ASN A 303 12.91 11.92 17.33
CA ASN A 303 12.25 10.75 17.88
C ASN A 303 11.14 10.23 16.96
N ASP A 304 10.37 11.10 16.30
CA ASP A 304 9.29 10.70 15.41
C ASP A 304 9.82 10.09 14.10
N LEU A 305 10.88 10.66 13.50
CA LEU A 305 11.47 10.17 12.25
C LEU A 305 12.31 8.88 12.41
N TYR A 306 12.91 8.66 13.58
CA TYR A 306 13.73 7.45 13.83
C TYR A 306 13.01 6.38 14.64
N ASP A 307 11.87 6.67 15.28
CA ASP A 307 11.02 5.62 15.87
C ASP A 307 10.30 4.80 14.78
N ASP A 308 9.98 5.39 13.62
CA ASP A 308 9.51 4.65 12.45
C ASP A 308 10.60 3.77 11.81
N PHE A 309 11.90 4.15 11.95
CA PHE A 309 13.04 3.34 11.49
C PHE A 309 13.65 2.43 12.57
N LYS A 310 13.29 2.57 13.82
CA LYS A 310 13.49 1.47 14.76
C LYS A 310 12.51 0.37 14.37
N MET A 311 13.00 -0.57 13.54
CA MET A 311 12.42 -1.90 13.48
C MET A 311 11.98 -2.23 14.89
N PRO A 312 10.69 -2.45 15.17
CA PRO A 312 10.29 -2.89 16.47
C PRO A 312 11.17 -4.10 16.76
N VAL A 313 11.95 -4.02 17.85
CA VAL A 313 12.62 -5.21 18.36
C VAL A 313 11.47 -6.17 18.53
N GLN A 314 11.36 -7.10 17.59
CA GLN A 314 10.35 -8.13 17.64
C GLN A 314 10.57 -8.82 18.97
N GLN A 315 9.82 -8.40 19.97
CA GLN A 315 9.64 -9.25 21.11
C GLN A 315 9.14 -10.55 20.49
N PRO A 316 9.80 -11.69 20.71
CA PRO A 316 9.34 -12.93 20.15
C PRO A 316 7.87 -13.02 20.49
N ILE A 317 7.01 -13.04 19.45
CA ILE A 317 5.59 -13.27 19.61
C ILE A 317 5.54 -14.63 20.27
N VAL A 318 5.37 -14.65 21.59
CA VAL A 318 5.05 -15.87 22.32
C VAL A 318 3.63 -16.17 21.85
N LYS A 319 3.53 -16.84 20.68
CA LYS A 319 2.26 -17.39 20.20
C LYS A 319 1.75 -18.24 21.36
N GLU A 320 0.68 -17.81 21.99
CA GLU A 320 -0.01 -18.63 22.99
C GLU A 320 -0.23 -19.99 22.35
N LYS A 321 0.39 -21.01 22.93
CA LYS A 321 0.44 -22.35 22.35
C LYS A 321 -1.01 -22.82 22.19
N LYS A 322 -1.50 -22.84 20.95
CA LYS A 322 -2.88 -23.24 20.64
C LYS A 322 -3.07 -24.66 21.13
N ILE A 323 -3.91 -24.82 22.18
CA ILE A 323 -4.12 -26.11 22.83
C ILE A 323 -5.18 -26.86 22.03
N TYR A 324 -4.77 -27.95 21.40
CA TYR A 324 -5.68 -28.81 20.63
C TYR A 324 -6.45 -29.77 21.54
N PRO A 325 -7.63 -30.25 21.14
CA PRO A 325 -8.47 -31.13 21.95
C PRO A 325 -7.78 -32.39 22.47
N ASN A 326 -6.76 -32.89 21.82
CA ASN A 326 -6.02 -34.09 22.21
C ASN A 326 -4.71 -33.82 22.96
N ASP A 327 -4.30 -32.55 23.13
CA ASP A 327 -3.11 -32.19 23.88
C ASP A 327 -3.27 -32.45 25.40
N PRO A 328 -2.16 -32.65 26.13
CA PRO A 328 -2.19 -32.68 27.57
C PRO A 328 -2.80 -31.39 28.14
N CYS A 329 -3.71 -31.50 29.09
CA CYS A 329 -4.35 -30.34 29.67
C CYS A 329 -3.34 -29.46 30.43
N PRO A 330 -3.29 -28.16 30.22
CA PRO A 330 -2.33 -27.26 30.85
C PRO A 330 -2.55 -27.12 32.37
N CYS A 331 -3.68 -27.60 32.91
CA CYS A 331 -3.91 -27.63 34.35
C CYS A 331 -3.10 -28.68 35.12
N GLY A 332 -2.23 -29.46 34.43
CA GLY A 332 -1.39 -30.48 35.05
C GLY A 332 -2.10 -31.78 35.43
N SER A 333 -3.37 -31.98 35.07
CA SER A 333 -4.16 -33.16 35.43
C SER A 333 -3.76 -34.47 34.71
N GLY A 334 -2.83 -34.41 33.74
CA GLY A 334 -2.45 -35.55 32.90
C GLY A 334 -3.51 -36.03 31.90
N ARG A 335 -4.67 -35.37 31.84
CA ARG A 335 -5.77 -35.69 30.92
C ARG A 335 -5.68 -34.87 29.65
N LYS A 336 -6.25 -35.41 28.55
CA LYS A 336 -6.41 -34.65 27.32
C LYS A 336 -7.29 -33.41 27.53
N TYR A 337 -6.98 -32.27 26.90
CA TYR A 337 -7.67 -30.98 27.06
C TYR A 337 -9.20 -31.13 26.92
N LYS A 338 -9.68 -31.82 25.85
CA LYS A 338 -11.12 -32.08 25.63
C LYS A 338 -11.81 -32.88 26.69
N LYS A 339 -11.05 -33.60 27.55
CA LYS A 339 -11.59 -34.40 28.66
C LYS A 339 -11.35 -33.77 30.04
N CYS A 340 -10.86 -32.52 30.06
CA CYS A 340 -10.56 -31.73 31.24
C CYS A 340 -11.09 -30.32 31.12
N CYS A 341 -10.23 -29.30 31.02
CA CYS A 341 -10.62 -27.88 30.98
C CYS A 341 -11.29 -27.46 29.66
N GLY A 342 -11.14 -28.21 28.59
CA GLY A 342 -11.84 -28.01 27.33
C GLY A 342 -13.23 -28.67 27.23
N ARG A 343 -13.78 -29.17 28.32
CA ARG A 343 -15.12 -29.75 28.36
C ARG A 343 -16.12 -28.62 28.61
N LYS A 344 -16.85 -28.18 27.54
CA LYS A 344 -18.07 -27.38 27.67
C LYS A 344 -19.26 -28.29 27.94
#